data_9b23865798eb9a63536a71420219368b
#
_entry.id   9b23865798eb9a63536a71420219368b
#
_cell.length_a   1.000
_cell.length_b   1.000
_cell.length_c   1.000
_cell.angle_alpha   90.00
_cell.angle_beta   90.00
_cell.angle_gamma   90.00
#
_symmetry.space_group_name_H-M   'P 1'
#
loop_
_entity.id
_entity.type
_entity.pdbx_description
1 polymer ?
#
loop_
_entity_poly.entity_id
_entity_poly.type
_entity_poly.pdbx_seq_one_letter_code
_entity_poly.pdbx_strand_id
1 'polypeptide(L)'
;MSEADRAFAASWWLVDGLVRAGLEHACVSPGSRSTPVALALWRHPAVKVHVHLDERSSAFFALGIAKASGRPVAVVTTSGTAAAELLPAIVEAWMSRTTLVALTADRPPELRGVGANQTIDQPGIFGSFVHVSIDAPVPGDAPDEERWREL
;
A
#
# COMPACT_ATOMS: atom_id res chain seq x y z
N MET A 1 9.54 -19.22 12.21
CA MET A 1 8.52 -18.51 11.41
C MET A 1 9.02 -18.44 9.99
N SER A 2 8.23 -18.81 8.99
CA SER A 2 8.63 -18.73 7.57
C SER A 2 8.71 -17.26 7.11
N GLU A 3 9.36 -17.01 5.95
CA GLU A 3 9.39 -15.67 5.35
C GLU A 3 7.96 -15.15 5.07
N ALA A 4 7.08 -16.02 4.59
CA ALA A 4 5.68 -15.67 4.34
C ALA A 4 4.94 -15.29 5.63
N ASP A 5 5.20 -15.99 6.74
CA ASP A 5 4.59 -15.66 8.04
C ASP A 5 5.07 -14.30 8.55
N ARG A 6 6.37 -13.98 8.40
CA ARG A 6 6.93 -12.68 8.77
C ARG A 6 6.34 -11.55 7.96
N ALA A 7 6.26 -11.75 6.64
CA ALA A 7 5.66 -10.76 5.74
C ALA A 7 4.17 -10.51 6.06
N PHE A 8 3.43 -11.57 6.39
CA PHE A 8 2.03 -11.44 6.81
C PHE A 8 1.92 -10.73 8.17
N ALA A 9 2.73 -11.10 9.16
CA ALA A 9 2.70 -10.47 10.49
C ALA A 9 3.00 -8.96 10.41
N ALA A 10 4.05 -8.57 9.68
CA ALA A 10 4.39 -7.17 9.44
C ALA A 10 3.24 -6.41 8.75
N SER A 11 2.64 -7.03 7.71
CA SER A 11 1.49 -6.47 7.01
C SER A 11 0.27 -6.32 7.91
N TRP A 12 0.05 -7.28 8.81
CA TRP A 12 -1.04 -7.22 9.78
C TRP A 12 -0.88 -6.05 10.75
N TRP A 13 0.30 -5.86 11.31
CA TRP A 13 0.56 -4.74 12.23
C TRP A 13 0.45 -3.38 11.55
N LEU A 14 0.96 -3.26 10.31
CA LEU A 14 0.77 -2.05 9.51
C LEU A 14 -0.72 -1.74 9.30
N VAL A 15 -1.50 -2.74 8.89
CA VAL A 15 -2.94 -2.58 8.69
C VAL A 15 -3.67 -2.22 9.99
N ASP A 16 -3.31 -2.87 11.11
CA ASP A 16 -3.88 -2.55 12.44
C ASP A 16 -3.56 -1.10 12.85
N GLY A 17 -2.34 -0.62 12.57
CA GLY A 17 -1.95 0.78 12.77
C GLY A 17 -2.80 1.75 11.94
N LEU A 18 -2.97 1.46 10.66
CA LEU A 18 -3.81 2.26 9.76
C LEU A 18 -5.28 2.28 10.19
N VAL A 19 -5.82 1.15 10.66
CA VAL A 19 -7.20 1.08 11.20
C VAL A 19 -7.33 1.93 12.45
N ARG A 20 -6.36 1.90 13.36
CA ARG A 20 -6.35 2.80 14.52
C ARG A 20 -6.28 4.28 14.13
N ALA A 21 -5.66 4.59 12.98
CA ALA A 21 -5.65 5.93 12.39
C ALA A 21 -6.92 6.27 11.59
N GLY A 22 -7.93 5.38 11.57
CA GLY A 22 -9.25 5.65 10.97
C GLY A 22 -9.48 5.04 9.59
N LEU A 23 -8.62 4.11 9.12
CA LEU A 23 -8.82 3.38 7.87
C LEU A 23 -10.01 2.41 8.01
N GLU A 24 -10.99 2.53 7.12
CA GLU A 24 -12.15 1.63 7.05
C GLU A 24 -12.31 0.97 5.67
N HIS A 25 -11.69 1.54 4.64
CA HIS A 25 -11.79 1.08 3.27
C HIS A 25 -10.43 0.88 2.63
N ALA A 26 -10.29 -0.19 1.85
CA ALA A 26 -9.12 -0.45 1.02
C ALA A 26 -9.53 -0.90 -0.38
N CYS A 27 -8.88 -0.34 -1.40
CA CYS A 27 -9.01 -0.77 -2.80
C CYS A 27 -7.77 -1.57 -3.16
N VAL A 28 -7.94 -2.79 -3.64
CA VAL A 28 -6.83 -3.72 -3.91
C VAL A 28 -6.84 -4.14 -5.37
N SER A 29 -5.71 -3.90 -6.05
CA SER A 29 -5.44 -4.53 -7.35
C SER A 29 -4.56 -5.76 -7.14
N PRO A 30 -5.00 -6.95 -7.60
CA PRO A 30 -4.33 -8.21 -7.29
C PRO A 30 -2.91 -8.29 -7.84
N GLY A 31 -1.98 -8.85 -7.05
CA GLY A 31 -0.63 -9.15 -7.48
C GLY A 31 0.12 -9.97 -6.45
N SER A 32 1.04 -10.83 -6.90
CA SER A 32 1.72 -11.78 -6.03
C SER A 32 2.51 -11.11 -4.90
N ARG A 33 3.19 -10.01 -5.20
CA ARG A 33 4.05 -9.32 -4.22
C ARG A 33 3.23 -8.60 -3.14
N SER A 34 2.02 -8.14 -3.46
CA SER A 34 1.12 -7.49 -2.51
C SER A 34 0.26 -8.47 -1.71
N THR A 35 0.39 -9.79 -1.93
CA THR A 35 -0.42 -10.81 -1.23
C THR A 35 -0.42 -10.66 0.29
N PRO A 36 0.69 -10.45 1.00
CA PRO A 36 0.67 -10.34 2.46
C PRO A 36 -0.21 -9.19 2.95
N VAL A 37 -0.08 -8.00 2.36
CA VAL A 37 -0.87 -6.83 2.75
C VAL A 37 -2.32 -6.97 2.31
N ALA A 38 -2.59 -7.54 1.13
CA ALA A 38 -3.94 -7.80 0.66
C ALA A 38 -4.70 -8.77 1.58
N LEU A 39 -4.03 -9.84 2.04
CA LEU A 39 -4.58 -10.78 3.00
C LEU A 39 -4.80 -10.16 4.38
N ALA A 40 -3.89 -9.32 4.85
CA ALA A 40 -4.04 -8.61 6.11
C ALA A 40 -5.28 -7.71 6.08
N LEU A 41 -5.46 -6.93 5.03
CA LEU A 41 -6.65 -6.08 4.84
C LEU A 41 -7.94 -6.92 4.75
N TRP A 42 -7.92 -8.01 3.96
CA TRP A 42 -9.07 -8.89 3.78
C TRP A 42 -9.53 -9.54 5.09
N ARG A 43 -8.57 -9.94 5.94
CA ARG A 43 -8.87 -10.60 7.22
C ARG A 43 -9.17 -9.63 8.36
N HIS A 44 -8.86 -8.34 8.19
CA HIS A 44 -9.09 -7.37 9.27
C HIS A 44 -10.58 -7.01 9.37
N PRO A 45 -11.24 -7.26 10.54
CA PRO A 45 -12.70 -7.14 10.67
C PRO A 45 -13.24 -5.71 10.47
N ALA A 46 -12.39 -4.69 10.67
CA ALA A 46 -12.77 -3.29 10.52
C ALA A 46 -12.57 -2.75 9.09
N VAL A 47 -12.03 -3.54 8.14
CA VAL A 47 -11.71 -3.07 6.80
C VAL A 47 -12.66 -3.67 5.77
N LYS A 48 -13.28 -2.81 4.97
CA LYS A 48 -14.03 -3.20 3.78
C LYS A 48 -13.12 -3.13 2.55
N VAL A 49 -12.86 -4.30 1.96
CA VAL A 49 -12.00 -4.43 0.77
C VAL A 49 -12.82 -4.35 -0.50
N HIS A 50 -12.35 -3.56 -1.46
CA HIS A 50 -12.86 -3.43 -2.83
C HIS A 50 -11.78 -3.92 -3.80
N VAL A 51 -12.10 -4.88 -4.65
CA VAL A 51 -11.15 -5.46 -5.60
C VAL A 51 -11.37 -4.87 -6.99
N HIS A 52 -10.29 -4.42 -7.62
CA HIS A 52 -10.27 -3.85 -8.96
C HIS A 52 -9.15 -4.48 -9.79
N LEU A 53 -9.39 -4.71 -11.08
CA LEU A 53 -8.37 -5.28 -11.98
C LEU A 53 -7.39 -4.23 -12.50
N ASP A 54 -7.83 -2.99 -12.67
CA ASP A 54 -7.03 -1.87 -13.17
C ASP A 54 -6.63 -0.94 -12.02
N GLU A 55 -5.34 -0.72 -11.84
CA GLU A 55 -4.78 0.03 -10.71
C GLU A 55 -5.17 1.50 -10.74
N ARG A 56 -5.19 2.13 -11.91
CA ARG A 56 -5.60 3.53 -12.07
C ARG A 56 -7.06 3.71 -11.67
N SER A 57 -7.94 2.83 -12.15
CA SER A 57 -9.36 2.83 -11.79
C SER A 57 -9.56 2.59 -10.30
N SER A 58 -8.80 1.67 -9.72
CA SER A 58 -8.78 1.38 -8.28
C SER A 58 -8.45 2.64 -7.47
N ALA A 59 -7.40 3.37 -7.88
CA ALA A 59 -6.96 4.58 -7.20
C ALA A 59 -8.00 5.70 -7.25
N PHE A 60 -8.64 5.92 -8.40
CA PHE A 60 -9.72 6.91 -8.50
C PHE A 60 -10.99 6.49 -7.75
N PHE A 61 -11.29 5.20 -7.68
CA PHE A 61 -12.38 4.70 -6.86
C PHE A 61 -12.11 4.93 -5.37
N ALA A 62 -10.87 4.64 -4.91
CA ALA A 62 -10.42 4.93 -3.56
C ALA A 62 -10.54 6.44 -3.23
N LEU A 63 -10.10 7.29 -4.16
CA LEU A 63 -10.24 8.73 -4.05
C LEU A 63 -11.71 9.17 -3.89
N GLY A 64 -12.62 8.56 -4.65
CA GLY A 64 -14.06 8.81 -4.54
C GLY A 64 -14.61 8.46 -3.17
N ILE A 65 -14.23 7.30 -2.61
CA ILE A 65 -14.61 6.90 -1.25
C ILE A 65 -14.05 7.90 -0.23
N ALA A 66 -12.77 8.26 -0.35
CA ALA A 66 -12.11 9.18 0.59
C ALA A 66 -12.76 10.58 0.57
N LYS A 67 -13.10 11.10 -0.60
CA LYS A 67 -13.84 12.37 -0.75
C LYS A 67 -15.25 12.31 -0.12
N ALA A 68 -15.95 11.21 -0.32
CA ALA A 68 -17.32 11.04 0.18
C ALA A 68 -17.37 10.81 1.70
N SER A 69 -16.41 10.06 2.25
CA SER A 69 -16.39 9.70 3.67
C SER A 69 -15.64 10.71 4.55
N GLY A 70 -14.73 11.49 3.98
CA GLY A 70 -13.79 12.33 4.73
C GLY A 70 -12.75 11.53 5.52
N ARG A 71 -12.57 10.24 5.22
CA ARG A 71 -11.67 9.33 5.91
C ARG A 71 -10.53 8.85 5.01
N PRO A 72 -9.39 8.41 5.57
CA PRO A 72 -8.32 7.82 4.79
C PRO A 72 -8.78 6.52 4.12
N VAL A 73 -8.36 6.30 2.88
CA VAL A 73 -8.61 5.06 2.13
C VAL A 73 -7.28 4.53 1.62
N ALA A 74 -7.01 3.24 1.81
CA ALA A 74 -5.84 2.60 1.26
C ALA A 74 -6.07 2.17 -0.20
N VAL A 75 -5.03 2.31 -1.02
CA VAL A 75 -4.95 1.70 -2.35
C VAL A 75 -3.71 0.82 -2.43
N VAL A 76 -3.91 -0.44 -2.83
CA VAL A 76 -2.87 -1.48 -2.78
C VAL A 76 -2.57 -1.99 -4.18
N THR A 77 -1.29 -2.01 -4.53
CA THR A 77 -0.80 -2.55 -5.80
C THR A 77 0.42 -3.44 -5.61
N THR A 78 0.68 -4.25 -6.61
CA THR A 78 1.97 -4.92 -6.74
C THR A 78 3.07 -3.94 -7.19
N SER A 79 4.28 -4.44 -7.43
CA SER A 79 5.44 -3.62 -7.83
C SER A 79 5.41 -3.25 -9.33
N GLY A 80 6.28 -2.32 -9.70
CA GLY A 80 6.52 -1.94 -11.08
C GLY A 80 5.50 -0.91 -11.59
N THR A 81 5.07 -1.04 -12.85
CA THR A 81 4.12 -0.11 -13.47
C THR A 81 2.79 -0.01 -12.74
N ALA A 82 2.37 -1.04 -12.01
CA ALA A 82 1.19 -1.02 -11.14
C ALA A 82 1.24 0.13 -10.12
N ALA A 83 2.41 0.37 -9.50
CA ALA A 83 2.60 1.49 -8.59
C ALA A 83 2.56 2.84 -9.34
N ALA A 84 3.13 2.92 -10.53
CA ALA A 84 3.14 4.14 -11.35
C ALA A 84 1.72 4.57 -11.79
N GLU A 85 0.81 3.62 -12.03
CA GLU A 85 -0.58 3.89 -12.41
C GLU A 85 -1.39 4.62 -11.33
N LEU A 86 -0.92 4.66 -10.08
CA LEU A 86 -1.58 5.40 -9.01
C LEU A 86 -1.34 6.92 -9.11
N LEU A 87 -0.28 7.37 -9.81
CA LEU A 87 0.14 8.76 -9.82
C LEU A 87 -0.98 9.75 -10.19
N PRO A 88 -1.83 9.52 -11.21
CA PRO A 88 -2.90 10.46 -11.54
C PRO A 88 -3.88 10.72 -10.38
N ALA A 89 -4.26 9.66 -9.66
CA ALA A 89 -5.15 9.79 -8.51
C ALA A 89 -4.45 10.39 -7.28
N ILE A 90 -3.16 10.12 -7.08
CA ILE A 90 -2.34 10.74 -6.02
C ILE A 90 -2.23 12.24 -6.25
N VAL A 91 -1.99 12.69 -7.49
CA VAL A 91 -1.96 14.12 -7.83
C VAL A 91 -3.31 14.78 -7.53
N GLU A 92 -4.42 14.15 -7.92
CA GLU A 92 -5.76 14.67 -7.65
C GLU A 92 -6.08 14.67 -6.14
N ALA A 93 -5.65 13.65 -5.40
CA ALA A 93 -5.77 13.60 -3.94
C ALA A 93 -5.02 14.76 -3.28
N TRP A 94 -3.78 15.01 -3.72
CA TRP A 94 -2.96 16.13 -3.27
C TRP A 94 -3.67 17.48 -3.49
N MET A 95 -4.10 17.72 -4.74
CA MET A 95 -4.75 18.98 -5.12
C MET A 95 -6.09 19.20 -4.40
N SER A 96 -6.83 18.15 -4.12
CA SER A 96 -8.12 18.20 -3.41
C SER A 96 -8.00 18.03 -1.89
N ARG A 97 -6.77 17.89 -1.35
CA ARG A 97 -6.51 17.66 0.09
C ARG A 97 -7.28 16.45 0.64
N THR A 98 -7.33 15.38 -0.14
CA THR A 98 -8.01 14.14 0.21
C THR A 98 -6.97 13.12 0.64
N THR A 99 -7.19 12.45 1.76
CA THR A 99 -6.22 11.49 2.30
C THR A 99 -6.31 10.15 1.59
N LEU A 100 -5.28 9.81 0.82
CA LEU A 100 -5.04 8.47 0.27
C LEU A 100 -3.77 7.87 0.88
N VAL A 101 -3.79 6.56 1.14
CA VAL A 101 -2.64 5.79 1.61
C VAL A 101 -2.27 4.79 0.52
N ALA A 102 -1.18 5.05 -0.21
CA ALA A 102 -0.68 4.15 -1.25
C ALA A 102 0.21 3.07 -0.61
N LEU A 103 -0.22 1.82 -0.65
CA LEU A 103 0.52 0.65 -0.18
C LEU A 103 1.02 -0.12 -1.41
N THR A 104 2.18 0.26 -1.90
CA THR A 104 2.78 -0.31 -3.10
C THR A 104 3.83 -1.35 -2.72
N ALA A 105 3.59 -2.62 -3.05
CA ALA A 105 4.62 -3.64 -2.86
C ALA A 105 5.81 -3.39 -3.79
N ASP A 106 7.02 -3.70 -3.32
CA ASP A 106 8.24 -3.55 -4.13
C ASP A 106 9.14 -4.78 -4.04
N ARG A 107 10.14 -4.82 -4.88
CA ARG A 107 11.22 -5.79 -4.79
C ARG A 107 12.18 -5.42 -3.65
N PRO A 108 12.77 -6.42 -2.99
CA PRO A 108 13.78 -6.15 -1.98
C PRO A 108 15.00 -5.43 -2.60
N PRO A 109 15.78 -4.69 -1.79
CA PRO A 109 16.85 -3.81 -2.30
C PRO A 109 17.85 -4.47 -3.24
N GLU A 110 18.18 -5.75 -3.02
CA GLU A 110 19.13 -6.52 -3.85
C GLU A 110 18.62 -6.80 -5.28
N LEU A 111 17.35 -6.63 -5.55
CA LEU A 111 16.74 -6.80 -6.87
C LEU A 111 16.49 -5.48 -7.60
N ARG A 112 16.80 -4.34 -6.97
CA ARG A 112 16.64 -3.01 -7.57
C ARG A 112 17.84 -2.67 -8.45
N GLY A 113 17.62 -2.04 -9.61
CA GLY A 113 18.68 -1.59 -10.51
C GLY A 113 19.45 -2.67 -11.28
N VAL A 114 19.07 -3.94 -11.15
CA VAL A 114 19.74 -5.09 -11.81
C VAL A 114 18.93 -5.70 -12.95
N GLY A 115 17.87 -5.02 -13.41
CA GLY A 115 17.01 -5.51 -14.48
C GLY A 115 16.08 -6.66 -14.06
N ALA A 116 15.81 -6.80 -12.78
CA ALA A 116 14.88 -7.82 -12.30
C ALA A 116 13.47 -7.59 -12.85
N ASN A 117 12.76 -8.68 -13.10
CA ASN A 117 11.42 -8.64 -13.70
C ASN A 117 10.44 -7.84 -12.83
N GLN A 118 9.65 -6.96 -13.47
CA GLN A 118 8.63 -6.12 -12.84
C GLN A 118 9.20 -5.24 -11.71
N THR A 119 10.39 -4.68 -11.94
CA THR A 119 11.12 -3.80 -11.02
C THR A 119 11.42 -2.48 -11.71
N ILE A 120 11.10 -1.39 -11.05
CA ILE A 120 11.39 -0.02 -11.47
C ILE A 120 12.07 0.71 -10.30
N ASP A 121 12.52 1.94 -10.52
CA ASP A 121 12.92 2.83 -9.43
C ASP A 121 11.67 3.37 -8.73
N GLN A 122 11.16 2.61 -7.75
CA GLN A 122 9.86 2.82 -7.14
C GLN A 122 9.88 3.71 -5.89
N PRO A 123 10.91 3.68 -5.01
CA PRO A 123 10.96 4.58 -3.87
C PRO A 123 10.88 6.05 -4.29
N GLY A 124 9.93 6.78 -3.69
CA GLY A 124 9.72 8.20 -4.01
C GLY A 124 9.02 8.49 -5.35
N ILE A 125 8.44 7.49 -6.02
CA ILE A 125 7.80 7.62 -7.35
C ILE A 125 6.72 8.71 -7.42
N PHE A 126 6.07 9.03 -6.31
CA PHE A 126 5.03 10.06 -6.25
C PHE A 126 5.57 11.49 -6.06
N GLY A 127 6.89 11.64 -5.86
CA GLY A 127 7.56 12.94 -5.77
C GLY A 127 6.96 13.85 -4.70
N SER A 128 6.68 15.09 -5.08
CA SER A 128 6.12 16.11 -4.19
C SER A 128 4.61 16.02 -3.95
N PHE A 129 3.94 15.02 -4.55
CA PHE A 129 2.49 14.85 -4.40
C PHE A 129 2.08 13.97 -3.22
N VAL A 130 3.01 13.71 -2.29
CA VAL A 130 2.76 13.01 -1.04
C VAL A 130 3.42 13.76 0.13
N HIS A 131 2.79 13.73 1.31
CA HIS A 131 3.38 14.32 2.52
C HIS A 131 4.48 13.45 3.10
N VAL A 132 4.33 12.13 2.98
CA VAL A 132 5.25 11.12 3.51
C VAL A 132 5.45 10.04 2.46
N SER A 133 6.69 9.61 2.28
CA SER A 133 7.06 8.45 1.47
C SER A 133 8.03 7.60 2.29
N ILE A 134 7.65 6.35 2.52
CA ILE A 134 8.41 5.42 3.36
C ILE A 134 8.80 4.21 2.51
N ASP A 135 10.10 3.93 2.43
CA ASP A 135 10.61 2.64 1.95
C ASP A 135 10.67 1.68 3.15
N ALA A 136 9.60 0.90 3.32
CA ALA A 136 9.46 0.02 4.47
C ALA A 136 10.53 -1.07 4.46
N PRO A 137 11.10 -1.42 5.64
CA PRO A 137 12.13 -2.44 5.70
C PRO A 137 11.59 -3.82 5.32
N VAL A 138 12.46 -4.70 4.82
CA VAL A 138 12.13 -6.11 4.67
C VAL A 138 11.95 -6.71 6.08
N PRO A 139 10.85 -7.44 6.36
CA PRO A 139 10.63 -8.05 7.65
C PRO A 139 11.76 -9.04 8.01
N GLY A 140 12.52 -8.74 9.06
CA GLY A 140 13.61 -9.58 9.57
C GLY A 140 13.12 -10.83 10.29
N ASP A 141 14.05 -11.58 10.91
CA ASP A 141 13.75 -12.83 11.62
C ASP A 141 12.86 -12.64 12.86
N ALA A 142 12.92 -11.45 13.46
CA ALA A 142 12.04 -11.02 14.54
C ALA A 142 11.44 -9.65 14.17
N PRO A 143 10.33 -9.61 13.42
CA PRO A 143 9.71 -8.35 13.07
C PRO A 143 9.18 -7.66 14.33
N ASP A 144 9.48 -6.36 14.45
CA ASP A 144 9.08 -5.51 15.57
C ASP A 144 7.66 -4.99 15.32
N GLU A 145 6.73 -5.44 16.15
CA GLU A 145 5.31 -5.09 16.06
C GLU A 145 5.06 -3.57 16.18
N GLU A 146 5.71 -2.92 17.16
CA GLU A 146 5.54 -1.50 17.42
C GLU A 146 6.00 -0.67 16.23
N ARG A 147 7.20 -0.96 15.72
CA ARG A 147 7.74 -0.31 14.54
C ARG A 147 6.84 -0.42 13.30
N TRP A 148 6.20 -1.59 13.08
CA TRP A 148 5.33 -1.78 11.93
C TRP A 148 3.96 -1.10 12.06
N ARG A 149 3.52 -0.84 13.28
CA ARG A 149 2.29 -0.07 13.53
C ARG A 149 2.47 1.44 13.39
N GLU A 150 3.69 1.93 13.52
CA GLU A 150 4.04 3.35 13.45
C GLU A 150 4.44 3.82 12.04
N LEU A 151 4.63 2.91 11.08
CA LEU A 151 4.88 3.25 9.67
C LEU A 151 3.65 3.92 9.05
#